data_20dc91f25f005ec14eb99ba85eaef299
#
_entry.id   20dc91f25f005ec14eb99ba85eaef299
#
_cell.length_a   1.000
_cell.length_b   1.000
_cell.length_c   1.000
_cell.angle_alpha   90.00
_cell.angle_beta   90.00
_cell.angle_gamma   90.00
#
_symmetry.space_group_name_H-M   'P 1'
#
loop_
_entity.id
_entity.type
_entity.pdbx_description
1 polymer ?
#
loop_
_entity_poly.entity_id
_entity_poly.type
_entity_poly.pdbx_seq_one_letter_code
_entity_poly.pdbx_strand_id
1 'polypeptide(L)'
;MAPTGAVVAHAQPAADQFLRLTIDTVTPDVMTTTSEPLVTVTGTVSNIGDRPVRDVVVRLEHAPAVTASTSLRTDLSGNLDQYQPVSDFITVAPEMARGQEVPFRLAAPVRSATYASLDIADPGVYPVLVNVNGTPDYGAPARLDDTRFLLPVMGVPPEAGAERSGANTLESAIPPDTTRPVGLTMFWPLADRPRLAAGQPGGTAPVRLIDDELATSLAPGGRLDTMLSAVEFATSLEVDPAGEVTRALCLAVDPDLLVTVSAMTGGYVVNDAADAGAGTPTHPGTGQQAATDWLARLTTLAQRMCVAPTVYAQADLDALRRVGDPGLSTIATTTGADIVDRLLGTTAIRGATLIGDGPVTAPAVRLLSDVYGPAGTVAIGAAPLAGPGDAVDDTPATADAVPVRFTPGVTAALFDPAVGAALGGAGTNPETPTYLEPSLDIPLKQDSAVARRQDALGALLWRSLHPDLAP
;
A
#
# COMPACT_ATOMS: atom_id res chain seq x y z
N MET A 1 51.96 -7.43 -10.83
CA MET A 1 50.69 -7.12 -10.18
C MET A 1 50.36 -5.67 -10.46
N ALA A 2 49.44 -5.42 -11.37
CA ALA A 2 48.97 -4.07 -11.71
C ALA A 2 47.74 -3.73 -10.83
N PRO A 3 47.60 -2.52 -10.29
CA PRO A 3 46.42 -2.15 -9.49
C PRO A 3 45.22 -1.95 -10.41
N THR A 4 44.18 -2.71 -10.18
CA THR A 4 42.85 -2.49 -10.78
C THR A 4 42.28 -1.18 -10.25
N GLY A 5 42.25 -0.16 -11.09
CA GLY A 5 41.61 1.12 -10.78
C GLY A 5 40.09 0.94 -10.64
N ALA A 6 39.56 1.25 -9.48
CA ALA A 6 38.11 1.34 -9.28
C ALA A 6 37.56 2.49 -10.14
N VAL A 7 36.64 2.17 -11.05
CA VAL A 7 35.88 3.17 -11.79
C VAL A 7 34.88 3.78 -10.80
N VAL A 8 35.14 5.01 -10.38
CA VAL A 8 34.18 5.81 -9.62
C VAL A 8 33.06 6.18 -10.60
N ALA A 9 31.89 5.55 -10.45
CA ALA A 9 30.70 5.98 -11.13
C ALA A 9 30.36 7.40 -10.64
N HIS A 10 30.54 8.39 -11.51
CA HIS A 10 30.06 9.73 -11.25
C HIS A 10 28.52 9.66 -11.37
N ALA A 11 27.83 9.92 -10.26
CA ALA A 11 26.39 10.18 -10.30
C ALA A 11 26.16 11.36 -11.27
N GLN A 12 25.42 11.14 -12.36
CA GLN A 12 24.96 12.23 -13.19
C GLN A 12 24.14 13.16 -12.29
N PRO A 13 24.36 14.49 -12.36
CA PRO A 13 23.46 15.42 -11.66
C PRO A 13 22.04 15.16 -12.15
N ALA A 14 21.10 15.06 -11.21
CA ALA A 14 19.68 14.98 -11.54
C ALA A 14 19.35 16.15 -12.49
N ALA A 15 18.71 15.86 -13.62
CA ALA A 15 18.28 16.89 -14.55
C ALA A 15 17.40 17.88 -13.78
N ASP A 16 17.64 19.19 -13.93
CA ASP A 16 16.85 20.23 -13.28
C ASP A 16 15.37 20.01 -13.66
N GLN A 17 14.53 19.66 -12.69
CA GLN A 17 13.10 19.50 -12.89
C GLN A 17 12.48 20.90 -12.99
N PHE A 18 11.91 21.26 -14.14
CA PHE A 18 11.30 22.56 -14.37
C PHE A 18 9.83 22.59 -14.00
N LEU A 19 9.10 21.56 -14.37
CA LEU A 19 7.68 21.41 -14.06
C LEU A 19 7.44 20.25 -13.12
N ARG A 20 6.37 20.37 -12.33
CA ARG A 20 5.79 19.27 -11.56
C ARG A 20 4.32 19.14 -11.92
N LEU A 21 3.91 17.91 -12.21
CA LEU A 21 2.54 17.57 -12.50
C LEU A 21 1.93 16.84 -11.29
N THR A 22 0.76 17.29 -10.84
CA THR A 22 0.01 16.67 -9.75
C THR A 22 -1.38 16.32 -10.24
N ILE A 23 -1.86 15.12 -10.01
CA ILE A 23 -3.23 14.70 -10.29
C ILE A 23 -4.10 14.98 -9.08
N ASP A 24 -5.19 15.71 -9.29
CA ASP A 24 -6.14 16.11 -8.25
C ASP A 24 -7.38 15.19 -8.21
N THR A 25 -7.87 14.74 -9.39
CA THR A 25 -8.96 13.78 -9.51
C THR A 25 -8.82 12.89 -10.74
N VAL A 26 -9.31 11.64 -10.60
CA VAL A 26 -9.61 10.74 -11.72
C VAL A 26 -11.07 10.34 -11.59
N THR A 27 -11.87 10.49 -12.66
CA THR A 27 -13.31 10.20 -12.65
C THR A 27 -13.71 9.43 -13.90
N PRO A 28 -14.33 8.25 -13.76
CA PRO A 28 -14.51 7.52 -12.53
C PRO A 28 -13.18 6.94 -12.01
N ASP A 29 -13.07 6.69 -10.70
CA ASP A 29 -11.91 6.04 -10.10
C ASP A 29 -11.86 4.53 -10.39
N VAL A 30 -13.03 3.91 -10.59
CA VAL A 30 -13.22 2.54 -11.09
C VAL A 30 -14.26 2.58 -12.20
N MET A 31 -13.89 2.11 -13.38
CA MET A 31 -14.80 2.03 -14.52
C MET A 31 -15.67 0.79 -14.41
N THR A 32 -16.98 0.96 -14.63
CA THR A 32 -17.98 -0.11 -14.64
C THR A 32 -18.87 -0.02 -15.89
N THR A 33 -19.71 -1.02 -16.12
CA THR A 33 -20.68 -1.00 -17.24
C THR A 33 -21.72 0.14 -17.18
N THR A 34 -21.90 0.73 -15.99
CA THR A 34 -22.85 1.83 -15.74
C THR A 34 -22.16 3.19 -15.60
N SER A 35 -20.85 3.23 -15.66
CA SER A 35 -20.09 4.49 -15.64
C SER A 35 -20.32 5.31 -16.90
N GLU A 36 -20.15 6.63 -16.83
CA GLU A 36 -20.06 7.45 -18.03
C GLU A 36 -18.90 6.93 -18.89
N PRO A 37 -19.08 6.85 -20.24
CA PRO A 37 -18.05 6.33 -21.16
C PRO A 37 -16.92 7.34 -21.39
N LEU A 38 -16.55 8.07 -20.35
CA LEU A 38 -15.55 9.13 -20.38
C LEU A 38 -14.67 9.08 -19.12
N VAL A 39 -13.36 9.04 -19.32
CA VAL A 39 -12.40 9.24 -18.22
C VAL A 39 -11.98 10.70 -18.19
N THR A 40 -12.15 11.33 -17.04
CA THR A 40 -11.70 12.70 -16.81
C THR A 40 -10.57 12.71 -15.78
N VAL A 41 -9.48 13.36 -16.10
CA VAL A 41 -8.35 13.61 -15.20
C VAL A 41 -8.21 15.12 -15.01
N THR A 42 -8.23 15.58 -13.76
CA THR A 42 -7.89 16.95 -13.41
C THR A 42 -6.60 16.97 -12.62
N GLY A 43 -5.88 18.07 -12.72
CA GLY A 43 -4.61 18.23 -12.01
C GLY A 43 -4.08 19.64 -12.11
N THR A 44 -2.89 19.81 -11.57
CA THR A 44 -2.17 21.08 -11.53
C THR A 44 -0.77 20.90 -12.07
N VAL A 45 -0.34 21.80 -12.95
CA VAL A 45 1.07 21.94 -13.37
C VAL A 45 1.68 23.09 -12.60
N SER A 46 2.80 22.85 -11.92
CA SER A 46 3.55 23.86 -11.14
C SER A 46 4.92 24.07 -11.75
N ASN A 47 5.31 25.32 -12.00
CA ASN A 47 6.69 25.64 -12.38
C ASN A 47 7.55 25.71 -11.12
N ILE A 48 8.30 24.63 -10.85
CA ILE A 48 9.21 24.51 -9.71
C ILE A 48 10.65 24.84 -10.06
N GLY A 49 10.92 25.13 -11.35
CA GLY A 49 12.24 25.48 -11.86
C GLY A 49 12.68 26.90 -11.50
N ASP A 50 13.87 27.26 -11.98
CA ASP A 50 14.53 28.54 -11.74
C ASP A 50 14.17 29.63 -12.78
N ARG A 51 13.40 29.26 -13.83
CA ARG A 51 13.10 30.12 -14.98
C ARG A 51 11.68 29.89 -15.53
N PRO A 52 11.17 30.81 -16.35
CA PRO A 52 9.90 30.61 -17.07
C PRO A 52 9.95 29.43 -18.03
N VAL A 53 8.77 28.82 -18.22
CA VAL A 53 8.55 27.75 -19.20
C VAL A 53 7.44 28.18 -20.15
N ARG A 54 7.72 28.16 -21.46
CA ARG A 54 6.76 28.51 -22.52
C ARG A 54 6.12 27.27 -23.14
N ASP A 55 4.99 27.46 -23.80
CA ASP A 55 4.25 26.45 -24.56
C ASP A 55 3.93 25.22 -23.72
N VAL A 56 3.43 25.46 -22.50
CA VAL A 56 3.09 24.37 -21.57
C VAL A 56 1.83 23.66 -22.05
N VAL A 57 1.96 22.38 -22.40
CA VAL A 57 0.90 21.53 -22.96
C VAL A 57 0.86 20.20 -22.25
N VAL A 58 -0.33 19.60 -22.16
CA VAL A 58 -0.55 18.27 -21.54
C VAL A 58 -1.35 17.38 -22.46
N ARG A 59 -1.18 16.03 -22.33
CA ARG A 59 -2.03 15.03 -22.97
C ARG A 59 -2.13 13.76 -22.15
N LEU A 60 -3.14 12.96 -22.41
CA LEU A 60 -3.25 11.57 -21.94
C LEU A 60 -2.52 10.62 -22.88
N GLU A 61 -1.86 9.66 -22.29
CA GLU A 61 -1.29 8.49 -22.96
C GLU A 61 -1.73 7.24 -22.18
N HIS A 62 -1.86 6.10 -22.83
CA HIS A 62 -2.21 4.84 -22.17
C HIS A 62 -1.34 3.70 -22.66
N ALA A 63 -1.21 2.65 -21.84
CA ALA A 63 -0.54 1.41 -22.17
C ALA A 63 -1.56 0.25 -22.24
N PRO A 64 -1.19 -0.91 -22.82
CA PRO A 64 -2.02 -2.11 -22.78
C PRO A 64 -2.36 -2.55 -21.35
N ALA A 65 -3.42 -3.37 -21.21
CA ALA A 65 -3.81 -3.93 -19.92
C ALA A 65 -2.67 -4.71 -19.27
N VAL A 66 -2.54 -4.55 -17.95
CA VAL A 66 -1.59 -5.28 -17.12
C VAL A 66 -1.90 -6.78 -17.14
N THR A 67 -0.94 -7.61 -17.55
CA THR A 67 -1.08 -9.07 -17.65
C THR A 67 -0.31 -9.85 -16.58
N ALA A 68 0.58 -9.20 -15.86
CA ALA A 68 1.37 -9.81 -14.79
C ALA A 68 1.37 -8.92 -13.54
N SER A 69 1.40 -9.52 -12.38
CA SER A 69 1.41 -8.78 -11.09
C SER A 69 2.57 -7.78 -10.98
N THR A 70 3.77 -8.16 -11.43
CA THR A 70 4.93 -7.25 -11.43
C THR A 70 4.71 -6.02 -12.29
N SER A 71 3.94 -6.13 -13.37
CA SER A 71 3.62 -5.00 -14.27
C SER A 71 2.76 -3.93 -13.60
N LEU A 72 2.03 -4.26 -12.53
CA LEU A 72 1.35 -3.25 -11.68
C LEU A 72 2.32 -2.17 -11.14
N ARG A 73 3.60 -2.49 -11.08
CA ARG A 73 4.65 -1.58 -10.61
C ARG A 73 5.61 -1.17 -11.72
N THR A 74 6.10 -2.14 -12.52
CA THR A 74 7.07 -1.84 -13.57
C THR A 74 6.51 -0.95 -14.67
N ASP A 75 5.21 -1.02 -14.97
CA ASP A 75 4.59 -0.16 -15.96
C ASP A 75 4.45 1.29 -15.47
N LEU A 76 4.41 1.51 -14.15
CA LEU A 76 4.42 2.84 -13.55
C LEU A 76 5.80 3.50 -13.50
N SER A 77 6.89 2.72 -13.51
CA SER A 77 8.27 3.21 -13.44
C SER A 77 9.10 2.95 -14.70
N GLY A 78 8.61 2.09 -15.59
CA GLY A 78 9.35 1.54 -16.71
C GLY A 78 9.40 2.43 -17.94
N ASN A 79 9.68 1.80 -19.08
CA ASN A 79 9.85 2.46 -20.37
C ASN A 79 8.56 3.16 -20.84
N LEU A 80 8.73 4.37 -21.38
CA LEU A 80 7.64 5.16 -21.93
C LEU A 80 7.15 4.64 -23.30
N ASP A 81 7.92 3.80 -23.99
CA ASP A 81 7.61 3.32 -25.34
C ASP A 81 6.29 2.53 -25.45
N GLN A 82 5.84 1.97 -24.33
CA GLN A 82 4.55 1.26 -24.29
C GLN A 82 3.33 2.20 -24.24
N TYR A 83 3.54 3.48 -23.87
CA TYR A 83 2.46 4.45 -23.76
C TYR A 83 2.17 5.10 -25.11
N GLN A 84 0.92 4.99 -25.55
CA GLN A 84 0.45 5.57 -26.80
C GLN A 84 -0.39 6.82 -26.54
N PRO A 85 -0.21 7.91 -27.32
CA PRO A 85 -1.03 9.10 -27.20
C PRO A 85 -2.51 8.80 -27.45
N VAL A 86 -3.38 9.29 -26.57
CA VAL A 86 -4.85 9.19 -26.76
C VAL A 86 -5.36 10.28 -27.69
N SER A 87 -4.80 11.49 -27.57
CA SER A 87 -5.22 12.67 -28.34
C SER A 87 -4.05 13.63 -28.51
N ASP A 88 -4.28 14.73 -29.26
CA ASP A 88 -3.36 15.83 -29.35
C ASP A 88 -3.16 16.52 -27.99
N PHE A 89 -2.05 17.25 -27.87
CA PHE A 89 -1.80 18.09 -26.70
C PHE A 89 -2.83 19.21 -26.58
N ILE A 90 -3.25 19.49 -25.34
CA ILE A 90 -4.01 20.69 -24.99
C ILE A 90 -3.09 21.71 -24.32
N THR A 91 -3.30 22.99 -24.61
CA THR A 91 -2.54 24.09 -23.98
C THR A 91 -3.02 24.32 -22.56
N VAL A 92 -2.09 24.25 -21.60
CA VAL A 92 -2.28 24.65 -20.21
C VAL A 92 -2.02 26.14 -20.04
N ALA A 93 -0.86 26.60 -20.54
CA ALA A 93 -0.49 28.01 -20.50
C ALA A 93 0.49 28.34 -21.65
N PRO A 94 0.41 29.51 -22.26
CA PRO A 94 1.41 29.95 -23.23
C PRO A 94 2.77 30.20 -22.59
N GLU A 95 2.78 30.63 -21.32
CA GLU A 95 3.97 30.79 -20.49
C GLU A 95 3.61 30.62 -19.02
N MET A 96 4.47 29.98 -18.26
CA MET A 96 4.38 29.85 -16.80
C MET A 96 5.61 30.48 -16.15
N ALA A 97 5.39 31.53 -15.37
CA ALA A 97 6.44 32.14 -14.56
C ALA A 97 6.90 31.18 -13.44
N ARG A 98 8.10 31.45 -12.91
CA ARG A 98 8.62 30.69 -11.76
C ARG A 98 7.63 30.72 -10.57
N GLY A 99 7.33 29.55 -9.99
CA GLY A 99 6.41 29.38 -8.87
C GLY A 99 4.93 29.51 -9.26
N GLN A 100 4.61 29.66 -10.55
CA GLN A 100 3.23 29.69 -11.01
C GLN A 100 2.63 28.27 -11.05
N GLU A 101 1.36 28.17 -10.68
CA GLU A 101 0.55 26.95 -10.75
C GLU A 101 -0.64 27.19 -11.67
N VAL A 102 -0.93 26.22 -12.56
CA VAL A 102 -2.05 26.30 -13.49
C VAL A 102 -2.80 24.97 -13.50
N PRO A 103 -4.11 24.97 -13.24
CA PRO A 103 -4.91 23.76 -13.31
C PRO A 103 -5.12 23.31 -14.76
N PHE A 104 -5.29 21.99 -14.95
CA PHE A 104 -5.65 21.39 -16.23
C PHE A 104 -6.82 20.41 -16.08
N ARG A 105 -7.49 20.12 -17.18
CA ARG A 105 -8.50 19.10 -17.31
C ARG A 105 -8.31 18.35 -18.62
N LEU A 106 -8.12 17.04 -18.56
CA LEU A 106 -8.11 16.12 -19.69
C LEU A 106 -9.35 15.24 -19.64
N ALA A 107 -9.93 14.93 -20.78
CA ALA A 107 -11.04 14.01 -20.88
C ALA A 107 -10.90 13.18 -22.15
N ALA A 108 -11.10 11.86 -22.03
CA ALA A 108 -11.04 10.96 -23.18
C ALA A 108 -12.16 9.91 -23.08
N PRO A 109 -12.84 9.59 -24.19
CA PRO A 109 -13.73 8.44 -24.23
C PRO A 109 -12.98 7.14 -23.90
N VAL A 110 -13.65 6.22 -23.22
CA VAL A 110 -13.09 4.89 -22.93
C VAL A 110 -12.85 4.15 -24.24
N ARG A 111 -13.84 4.19 -25.14
CA ARG A 111 -13.77 3.69 -26.53
C ARG A 111 -14.66 4.53 -27.43
N SER A 112 -14.30 4.65 -28.68
CA SER A 112 -15.11 5.34 -29.70
C SER A 112 -14.67 4.93 -31.10
N ALA A 113 -15.62 4.60 -31.95
CA ALA A 113 -15.35 4.38 -33.38
C ALA A 113 -15.11 5.67 -34.16
N THR A 114 -15.44 6.84 -33.60
CA THR A 114 -15.45 8.12 -34.30
C THR A 114 -14.39 9.09 -33.80
N TYR A 115 -14.04 9.05 -32.52
CA TYR A 115 -13.15 9.99 -31.86
C TYR A 115 -11.92 9.27 -31.28
N ALA A 116 -10.83 10.01 -31.11
CA ALA A 116 -9.69 9.53 -30.33
C ALA A 116 -10.16 9.11 -28.92
N SER A 117 -9.75 7.93 -28.47
CA SER A 117 -10.20 7.30 -27.24
C SER A 117 -9.08 6.52 -26.57
N LEU A 118 -9.32 6.02 -25.36
CA LEU A 118 -8.41 5.09 -24.69
C LEU A 118 -8.34 3.71 -25.35
N ASP A 119 -9.23 3.42 -26.31
CA ASP A 119 -9.33 2.15 -27.04
C ASP A 119 -9.43 0.91 -26.11
N ILE A 120 -10.11 1.08 -24.96
CA ILE A 120 -10.29 0.03 -23.98
C ILE A 120 -11.49 -0.84 -24.39
N ALA A 121 -11.20 -2.03 -24.88
CA ALA A 121 -12.21 -2.96 -25.37
C ALA A 121 -12.71 -3.95 -24.30
N ASP A 122 -11.87 -4.32 -23.34
CA ASP A 122 -12.13 -5.39 -22.38
C ASP A 122 -11.92 -4.91 -20.93
N PRO A 123 -12.57 -5.56 -19.93
CA PRO A 123 -12.22 -5.36 -18.52
C PRO A 123 -10.74 -5.68 -18.27
N GLY A 124 -10.09 -4.84 -17.44
CA GLY A 124 -8.65 -4.95 -17.16
C GLY A 124 -8.16 -3.81 -16.29
N VAL A 125 -6.88 -3.81 -15.94
CA VAL A 125 -6.22 -2.68 -15.30
C VAL A 125 -5.27 -2.06 -16.30
N TYR A 126 -5.45 -0.78 -16.60
CA TYR A 126 -4.74 -0.07 -17.67
C TYR A 126 -3.84 1.02 -17.07
N PRO A 127 -2.52 0.98 -17.32
CA PRO A 127 -1.65 2.10 -17.01
C PRO A 127 -2.00 3.32 -17.86
N VAL A 128 -2.23 4.45 -17.21
CA VAL A 128 -2.52 5.75 -17.83
C VAL A 128 -1.44 6.73 -17.41
N LEU A 129 -1.02 7.58 -18.33
CA LEU A 129 0.01 8.56 -18.13
C LEU A 129 -0.49 9.95 -18.55
N VAL A 130 -0.27 10.94 -17.71
CA VAL A 130 -0.38 12.35 -18.06
C VAL A 130 1.01 12.89 -18.36
N ASN A 131 1.21 13.33 -19.58
CA ASN A 131 2.47 13.91 -20.07
C ASN A 131 2.37 15.43 -20.09
N VAL A 132 3.35 16.14 -19.54
CA VAL A 132 3.51 17.58 -19.68
C VAL A 132 4.78 17.95 -20.44
N ASN A 133 4.60 18.70 -21.52
CA ASN A 133 5.69 19.26 -22.31
C ASN A 133 5.76 20.77 -22.15
N GLY A 134 6.92 21.33 -22.42
CA GLY A 134 7.14 22.78 -22.44
C GLY A 134 8.54 23.11 -22.94
N THR A 135 8.81 24.39 -23.04
CA THR A 135 10.09 24.95 -23.47
C THR A 135 10.63 25.88 -22.39
N PRO A 136 11.56 25.40 -21.51
CA PRO A 136 12.24 26.31 -20.57
C PRO A 136 13.01 27.41 -21.29
N ASP A 137 13.08 28.59 -20.72
CA ASP A 137 13.91 29.64 -21.28
C ASP A 137 15.37 29.19 -21.41
N TYR A 138 15.97 29.47 -22.58
CA TYR A 138 17.31 28.97 -22.97
C TYR A 138 17.39 27.42 -23.13
N GLY A 139 16.24 26.73 -23.19
CA GLY A 139 16.15 25.29 -23.45
C GLY A 139 15.48 24.95 -24.77
N ALA A 140 15.35 23.68 -25.05
CA ALA A 140 14.58 23.14 -26.16
C ALA A 140 13.21 22.60 -25.68
N PRO A 141 12.21 22.48 -26.58
CA PRO A 141 10.98 21.76 -26.29
C PRO A 141 11.27 20.35 -25.82
N ALA A 142 10.70 19.95 -24.69
CA ALA A 142 10.89 18.63 -24.11
C ALA A 142 9.70 18.20 -23.27
N ARG A 143 9.61 16.89 -22.98
CA ARG A 143 8.83 16.39 -21.85
C ARG A 143 9.53 16.86 -20.58
N LEU A 144 8.81 17.55 -19.72
CA LEU A 144 9.36 18.15 -18.50
C LEU A 144 8.92 17.42 -17.24
N ASP A 145 7.79 16.71 -17.31
CA ASP A 145 7.33 15.81 -16.26
C ASP A 145 6.28 14.84 -16.80
N ASP A 146 6.05 13.75 -16.07
CA ASP A 146 4.92 12.86 -16.28
C ASP A 146 4.46 12.25 -14.96
N THR A 147 3.18 11.92 -14.86
CA THR A 147 2.59 11.21 -13.73
C THR A 147 1.76 10.05 -14.27
N ARG A 148 1.93 8.88 -13.66
CA ARG A 148 1.28 7.65 -14.09
C ARG A 148 0.37 7.14 -12.99
N PHE A 149 -0.66 6.40 -13.39
CA PHE A 149 -1.56 5.74 -12.46
C PHE A 149 -2.25 4.54 -13.14
N LEU A 150 -2.79 3.64 -12.34
CA LEU A 150 -3.58 2.50 -12.82
C LEU A 150 -5.07 2.88 -12.88
N LEU A 151 -5.71 2.60 -14.02
CA LEU A 151 -7.14 2.73 -14.21
C LEU A 151 -7.78 1.34 -14.18
N PRO A 152 -8.48 0.95 -13.10
CA PRO A 152 -9.21 -0.31 -13.06
C PRO A 152 -10.52 -0.20 -13.84
N VAL A 153 -10.71 -1.09 -14.82
CA VAL A 153 -11.90 -1.22 -15.66
C VAL A 153 -12.56 -2.55 -15.34
N MET A 154 -13.49 -2.54 -14.38
CA MET A 154 -14.25 -3.71 -13.94
C MET A 154 -15.34 -4.10 -14.95
N GLY A 155 -15.70 -3.20 -15.82
CA GLY A 155 -16.62 -3.42 -16.93
C GLY A 155 -16.56 -2.24 -17.90
N VAL A 156 -16.71 -2.51 -19.18
CA VAL A 156 -16.63 -1.47 -20.21
C VAL A 156 -18.02 -0.90 -20.45
N PRO A 157 -18.24 0.42 -20.29
CA PRO A 157 -19.53 1.06 -20.58
C PRO A 157 -19.85 1.01 -22.09
N PRO A 158 -21.11 1.30 -22.48
CA PRO A 158 -21.49 1.52 -23.86
C PRO A 158 -20.57 2.54 -24.53
N GLU A 159 -20.40 2.42 -25.85
CA GLU A 159 -19.60 3.36 -26.61
C GLU A 159 -20.13 4.81 -26.49
N ALA A 160 -19.21 5.77 -26.39
CA ALA A 160 -19.56 7.19 -26.30
C ALA A 160 -20.34 7.62 -27.56
N GLY A 161 -21.57 8.09 -27.36
CA GLY A 161 -22.48 8.52 -28.45
C GLY A 161 -23.44 7.44 -28.97
N ALA A 162 -23.40 6.21 -28.45
CA ALA A 162 -24.30 5.12 -28.86
C ALA A 162 -25.80 5.50 -28.71
N GLU A 163 -26.16 6.30 -27.71
CA GLU A 163 -27.52 6.80 -27.51
C GLU A 163 -28.09 7.59 -28.71
N ARG A 164 -27.24 8.30 -29.45
CA ARG A 164 -27.64 9.06 -30.65
C ARG A 164 -27.88 8.17 -31.86
N SER A 165 -27.33 6.98 -31.87
CA SER A 165 -27.44 6.03 -32.97
C SER A 165 -28.63 5.06 -32.83
N GLY A 166 -29.42 5.16 -31.74
CA GLY A 166 -30.54 4.24 -31.49
C GLY A 166 -30.12 2.79 -31.24
N ALA A 167 -28.83 2.54 -31.03
CA ALA A 167 -28.31 1.23 -30.63
C ALA A 167 -28.79 0.91 -29.21
N ASN A 168 -29.10 -0.37 -28.95
CA ASN A 168 -29.44 -0.80 -27.60
C ASN A 168 -28.20 -0.69 -26.70
N THR A 169 -28.16 0.33 -25.83
CA THR A 169 -26.98 0.67 -25.02
C THR A 169 -26.55 -0.46 -24.08
N LEU A 170 -27.47 -1.35 -23.69
CA LEU A 170 -27.17 -2.51 -22.85
C LEU A 170 -26.38 -3.60 -23.60
N GLU A 171 -26.60 -3.75 -24.92
CA GLU A 171 -25.90 -4.76 -25.74
C GLU A 171 -24.46 -4.36 -26.06
N SER A 172 -24.10 -3.08 -25.89
CA SER A 172 -22.74 -2.60 -26.16
C SER A 172 -21.84 -2.54 -24.93
N ALA A 173 -22.36 -2.72 -23.72
CA ALA A 173 -21.58 -2.81 -22.48
C ALA A 173 -20.92 -4.19 -22.36
N ILE A 174 -19.69 -4.23 -21.85
CA ILE A 174 -18.96 -5.49 -21.62
C ILE A 174 -18.80 -5.68 -20.11
N PRO A 175 -19.54 -6.63 -19.49
CA PRO A 175 -19.43 -6.92 -18.07
C PRO A 175 -18.13 -7.68 -17.77
N PRO A 176 -17.68 -7.68 -16.49
CA PRO A 176 -16.61 -8.55 -16.05
C PRO A 176 -17.05 -10.02 -16.06
N ASP A 177 -16.09 -10.94 -16.18
CA ASP A 177 -16.36 -12.35 -15.96
C ASP A 177 -16.55 -12.63 -14.46
N THR A 178 -17.78 -12.96 -14.07
CA THR A 178 -18.14 -13.31 -12.69
C THR A 178 -18.31 -14.79 -12.45
N THR A 179 -17.97 -15.63 -13.42
CA THR A 179 -18.15 -17.09 -13.34
C THR A 179 -17.21 -17.74 -12.32
N ARG A 180 -16.09 -17.09 -12.03
CA ARG A 180 -15.08 -17.52 -11.05
C ARG A 180 -14.77 -16.41 -10.07
N PRO A 181 -15.53 -16.26 -8.98
CA PRO A 181 -15.28 -15.23 -7.99
C PRO A 181 -13.98 -15.51 -7.22
N VAL A 182 -13.20 -14.47 -6.99
CA VAL A 182 -11.97 -14.51 -6.19
C VAL A 182 -12.31 -14.15 -4.74
N GLY A 183 -11.94 -15.04 -3.80
CA GLY A 183 -12.03 -14.73 -2.36
C GLY A 183 -10.96 -13.72 -1.95
N LEU A 184 -11.35 -12.69 -1.21
CA LEU A 184 -10.43 -11.67 -0.69
C LEU A 184 -10.47 -11.68 0.84
N THR A 185 -9.30 -11.74 1.48
CA THR A 185 -9.13 -11.42 2.89
C THR A 185 -8.04 -10.35 3.01
N MET A 186 -8.38 -9.23 3.63
CA MET A 186 -7.45 -8.13 3.83
C MET A 186 -7.07 -8.04 5.32
N PHE A 187 -5.78 -8.10 5.61
CA PHE A 187 -5.25 -7.81 6.94
C PHE A 187 -4.96 -6.33 7.07
N TRP A 188 -5.64 -5.68 8.02
CA TRP A 188 -5.48 -4.25 8.28
C TRP A 188 -4.53 -4.05 9.47
N PRO A 189 -3.30 -3.59 9.25
CA PRO A 189 -2.29 -3.52 10.29
C PRO A 189 -2.53 -2.35 11.25
N LEU A 190 -2.53 -2.65 12.55
CA LEU A 190 -2.49 -1.67 13.63
C LEU A 190 -1.25 -1.95 14.46
N ALA A 191 -0.16 -1.29 14.11
CA ALA A 191 1.16 -1.50 14.68
C ALA A 191 1.93 -0.18 14.81
N ASP A 192 2.86 -0.12 15.75
CA ASP A 192 3.84 0.96 15.88
C ASP A 192 5.18 0.36 16.33
N ARG A 193 6.25 1.12 16.26
CA ARG A 193 7.53 0.68 16.82
C ARG A 193 7.45 0.53 18.35
N PRO A 194 8.18 -0.39 18.98
CA PRO A 194 8.22 -0.52 20.43
C PRO A 194 8.63 0.79 21.10
N ARG A 195 7.85 1.23 22.09
CA ARG A 195 8.07 2.49 22.78
C ARG A 195 8.26 2.37 24.29
N LEU A 196 8.05 1.17 24.83
CA LEU A 196 8.30 0.92 26.24
C LEU A 196 9.80 1.03 26.54
N ALA A 197 10.17 1.95 27.42
CA ALA A 197 11.54 2.07 27.91
C ALA A 197 11.87 0.95 28.91
N ALA A 198 13.17 0.61 29.02
CA ALA A 198 13.62 -0.33 30.03
C ALA A 198 13.22 0.16 31.45
N GLY A 199 12.57 -0.73 32.20
CA GLY A 199 12.09 -0.46 33.54
C GLY A 199 12.16 -1.69 34.43
N GLN A 200 11.79 -1.53 35.73
CA GLN A 200 11.66 -2.67 36.63
C GLN A 200 10.27 -3.30 36.48
N PRO A 201 10.17 -4.57 36.04
CA PRO A 201 8.89 -5.25 35.96
C PRO A 201 8.20 -5.33 37.32
N GLY A 202 6.89 -5.05 37.39
CA GLY A 202 6.09 -5.17 38.60
C GLY A 202 6.25 -4.05 39.64
N GLY A 203 6.91 -2.93 39.28
CA GLY A 203 7.00 -1.73 40.09
C GLY A 203 5.68 -0.96 40.16
N THR A 204 5.53 -0.12 41.19
CA THR A 204 4.40 0.83 41.36
C THR A 204 4.62 2.16 40.64
N ALA A 205 5.78 2.36 40.04
CA ALA A 205 6.11 3.57 39.31
C ALA A 205 5.31 3.61 37.99
N PRO A 206 4.95 4.81 37.47
CA PRO A 206 4.34 4.96 36.19
C PRO A 206 5.16 4.29 35.08
N VAL A 207 4.49 3.72 34.09
CA VAL A 207 5.14 3.16 32.90
C VAL A 207 5.91 4.26 32.18
N ARG A 208 7.08 3.89 31.66
CA ARG A 208 8.02 4.83 31.03
C ARG A 208 8.09 4.56 29.56
N LEU A 209 7.93 5.59 28.72
CA LEU A 209 8.11 5.55 27.29
C LEU A 209 9.41 6.25 26.86
N ILE A 210 9.97 5.84 25.73
CA ILE A 210 11.17 6.45 25.15
C ILE A 210 10.90 7.82 24.53
N ASP A 211 9.67 8.05 24.04
CA ASP A 211 9.17 9.31 23.48
C ASP A 211 7.64 9.41 23.58
N ASP A 212 7.06 10.56 23.22
CA ASP A 212 5.61 10.83 23.26
C ASP A 212 4.95 10.87 21.85
N GLU A 213 5.62 10.36 20.81
CA GLU A 213 5.08 10.38 19.44
C GLU A 213 3.81 9.54 19.31
N LEU A 214 3.67 8.46 20.09
CA LEU A 214 2.47 7.64 20.09
C LEU A 214 1.22 8.43 20.53
N ALA A 215 1.37 9.40 21.43
CA ALA A 215 0.29 10.32 21.82
C ALA A 215 -0.26 11.07 20.61
N THR A 216 0.61 11.59 19.75
CA THR A 216 0.24 12.26 18.50
C THR A 216 -0.41 11.29 17.50
N SER A 217 0.11 10.07 17.39
CA SER A 217 -0.43 9.04 16.48
C SER A 217 -1.85 8.59 16.86
N LEU A 218 -2.16 8.53 18.16
CA LEU A 218 -3.47 8.15 18.71
C LEU A 218 -4.47 9.32 18.75
N ALA A 219 -4.00 10.57 18.75
CA ALA A 219 -4.85 11.75 18.80
C ALA A 219 -5.65 11.92 17.49
N PRO A 220 -6.81 12.62 17.52
CA PRO A 220 -7.62 12.88 16.33
C PRO A 220 -6.81 13.41 15.15
N GLY A 221 -6.89 12.72 14.00
CA GLY A 221 -6.12 13.00 12.79
C GLY A 221 -4.69 12.43 12.78
N GLY A 222 -4.24 11.80 13.85
CA GLY A 222 -2.99 11.05 13.88
C GLY A 222 -3.03 9.76 13.05
N ARG A 223 -1.87 9.14 12.83
CA ARG A 223 -1.77 7.95 11.96
C ARG A 223 -2.68 6.80 12.42
N LEU A 224 -2.56 6.37 13.67
CA LEU A 224 -3.36 5.25 14.19
C LEU A 224 -4.85 5.60 14.34
N ASP A 225 -5.17 6.85 14.67
CA ASP A 225 -6.55 7.34 14.69
C ASP A 225 -7.16 7.30 13.28
N THR A 226 -6.44 7.76 12.26
CA THR A 226 -6.89 7.76 10.86
C THR A 226 -7.08 6.33 10.35
N MET A 227 -6.16 5.41 10.68
CA MET A 227 -6.28 4.00 10.28
C MET A 227 -7.49 3.33 10.94
N LEU A 228 -7.76 3.60 12.22
CA LEU A 228 -8.91 3.06 12.92
C LEU A 228 -10.22 3.65 12.36
N SER A 229 -10.27 4.96 12.13
CA SER A 229 -11.42 5.67 11.55
C SER A 229 -11.77 5.16 10.16
N ALA A 230 -10.77 4.81 9.35
CA ALA A 230 -11.01 4.24 8.02
C ALA A 230 -11.75 2.89 8.10
N VAL A 231 -11.37 2.01 9.05
CA VAL A 231 -12.08 0.73 9.26
C VAL A 231 -13.49 0.97 9.83
N GLU A 232 -13.64 1.87 10.80
CA GLU A 232 -14.96 2.21 11.34
C GLU A 232 -15.91 2.70 10.23
N PHE A 233 -15.42 3.57 9.35
CA PHE A 233 -16.18 4.06 8.21
C PHE A 233 -16.53 2.92 7.23
N ALA A 234 -15.52 2.16 6.79
CA ALA A 234 -15.69 1.11 5.79
C ALA A 234 -16.63 -0.03 6.27
N THR A 235 -16.68 -0.28 7.58
CA THR A 235 -17.52 -1.32 8.20
C THR A 235 -18.79 -0.76 8.87
N SER A 236 -19.12 0.50 8.62
CA SER A 236 -20.34 1.11 9.11
C SER A 236 -21.57 0.56 8.37
N LEU A 237 -22.74 0.57 9.03
CA LEU A 237 -24.00 0.12 8.41
C LEU A 237 -24.41 0.96 7.19
N GLU A 238 -23.92 2.17 7.07
CA GLU A 238 -24.17 3.05 5.93
C GLU A 238 -23.38 2.60 4.69
N VAL A 239 -22.12 2.17 4.86
CA VAL A 239 -21.21 1.78 3.78
C VAL A 239 -21.28 0.28 3.51
N ASP A 240 -21.38 -0.54 4.55
CA ASP A 240 -21.38 -2.01 4.51
C ASP A 240 -22.65 -2.62 5.14
N PRO A 241 -23.85 -2.33 4.60
CA PRO A 241 -25.12 -2.81 5.18
C PRO A 241 -25.24 -4.33 5.17
N ALA A 242 -24.58 -5.02 4.23
CA ALA A 242 -24.56 -6.49 4.13
C ALA A 242 -23.44 -7.14 4.95
N GLY A 243 -22.50 -6.37 5.50
CA GLY A 243 -21.36 -6.87 6.26
C GLY A 243 -20.31 -7.60 5.40
N GLU A 244 -20.23 -7.30 4.10
CA GLU A 244 -19.30 -7.95 3.17
C GLU A 244 -17.86 -7.50 3.42
N VAL A 245 -17.65 -6.19 3.56
CA VAL A 245 -16.34 -5.61 3.91
C VAL A 245 -15.92 -6.08 5.31
N THR A 246 -16.84 -6.07 6.26
CA THR A 246 -16.60 -6.54 7.64
C THR A 246 -16.10 -7.98 7.67
N ARG A 247 -16.65 -8.87 6.82
CA ARG A 247 -16.21 -10.26 6.72
C ARG A 247 -14.88 -10.44 5.99
N ALA A 248 -14.55 -9.54 5.07
CA ALA A 248 -13.31 -9.58 4.28
C ALA A 248 -12.12 -8.96 5.02
N LEU A 249 -12.36 -8.13 6.04
CA LEU A 249 -11.32 -7.45 6.81
C LEU A 249 -11.01 -8.20 8.10
N CYS A 250 -9.71 -8.35 8.40
CA CYS A 250 -9.18 -8.82 9.67
C CYS A 250 -8.21 -7.80 10.24
N LEU A 251 -8.41 -7.37 11.47
CA LEU A 251 -7.48 -6.46 12.16
C LEU A 251 -6.20 -7.22 12.52
N ALA A 252 -5.07 -6.79 11.98
CA ALA A 252 -3.76 -7.32 12.33
C ALA A 252 -3.15 -6.43 13.41
N VAL A 253 -3.23 -6.83 14.67
CA VAL A 253 -2.91 -5.97 15.81
C VAL A 253 -1.60 -6.40 16.46
N ASP A 254 -0.67 -5.45 16.62
CA ASP A 254 0.56 -5.69 17.36
C ASP A 254 0.27 -5.74 18.88
N PRO A 255 0.56 -6.88 19.55
CA PRO A 255 0.36 -7.02 20.97
C PRO A 255 1.18 -6.03 21.80
N ASP A 256 2.38 -5.62 21.34
CA ASP A 256 3.20 -4.62 22.01
C ASP A 256 2.54 -3.23 22.01
N LEU A 257 1.97 -2.85 20.87
CA LEU A 257 1.18 -1.62 20.76
C LEU A 257 0.02 -1.63 21.78
N LEU A 258 -0.72 -2.74 21.91
CA LEU A 258 -1.83 -2.84 22.86
C LEU A 258 -1.36 -2.72 24.31
N VAL A 259 -0.27 -3.38 24.66
CA VAL A 259 0.33 -3.28 26.01
C VAL A 259 0.73 -1.84 26.29
N THR A 260 1.38 -1.18 25.33
CA THR A 260 1.83 0.21 25.47
C THR A 260 0.64 1.17 25.62
N VAL A 261 -0.35 1.07 24.73
CA VAL A 261 -1.56 1.92 24.79
C VAL A 261 -2.35 1.68 26.08
N SER A 262 -2.52 0.41 26.48
CA SER A 262 -3.17 0.07 27.76
C SER A 262 -2.45 0.69 28.94
N ALA A 263 -1.12 0.66 28.95
CA ALA A 263 -0.33 1.31 30.02
C ALA A 263 -0.52 2.84 30.02
N MET A 264 -0.59 3.46 28.84
CA MET A 264 -0.81 4.92 28.71
C MET A 264 -2.15 5.37 29.32
N THR A 265 -3.19 4.52 29.28
CA THR A 265 -4.51 4.85 29.88
C THR A 265 -4.45 5.07 31.38
N GLY A 266 -3.50 4.41 32.07
CA GLY A 266 -3.25 4.58 33.53
C GLY A 266 -2.38 5.79 33.91
N GLY A 267 -1.91 6.53 32.92
CA GLY A 267 -0.90 7.59 33.09
C GLY A 267 0.52 7.03 32.95
N TYR A 268 1.40 7.79 32.33
CA TYR A 268 2.77 7.39 32.03
C TYR A 268 3.73 8.58 32.05
N VAL A 269 5.03 8.27 32.02
CA VAL A 269 6.09 9.27 31.91
C VAL A 269 6.95 9.00 30.68
N VAL A 270 7.57 10.03 30.17
CA VAL A 270 8.42 10.00 28.97
C VAL A 270 9.84 10.35 29.36
N ASN A 271 10.81 9.64 28.80
CA ASN A 271 12.22 9.95 28.98
C ASN A 271 12.57 11.30 28.33
N ASP A 272 13.38 12.12 29.01
CA ASP A 272 13.89 13.37 28.44
C ASP A 272 14.92 13.13 27.29
N ALA A 273 15.44 11.89 27.19
CA ALA A 273 16.27 11.43 26.07
C ALA A 273 15.90 10.00 25.72
N ALA A 274 15.75 9.69 24.41
CA ALA A 274 15.21 8.42 23.91
C ALA A 274 16.09 7.20 24.28
N ASP A 275 17.41 7.35 24.34
CA ASP A 275 18.41 6.32 24.63
C ASP A 275 18.79 6.23 26.13
N ALA A 276 17.98 6.84 26.97
CA ALA A 276 18.29 7.03 28.39
C ALA A 276 18.05 5.77 29.23
N GLY A 277 19.02 5.45 30.10
CA GLY A 277 18.92 4.34 31.07
C GLY A 277 17.97 4.62 32.23
N ALA A 278 17.82 3.63 33.15
CA ALA A 278 16.88 3.62 34.29
C ALA A 278 17.16 4.68 35.35
N GLY A 279 17.54 5.81 35.18
CA GLY A 279 17.78 6.90 36.14
C GLY A 279 17.67 8.28 35.54
N THR A 280 17.31 8.33 34.27
CA THR A 280 17.18 9.57 33.51
C THR A 280 15.95 10.37 33.95
N PRO A 281 16.00 11.70 33.93
CA PRO A 281 14.85 12.55 34.15
C PRO A 281 13.70 12.21 33.20
N THR A 282 12.48 12.42 33.67
CA THR A 282 11.25 12.16 32.92
C THR A 282 10.26 13.27 33.13
N HIS A 283 9.36 13.45 32.14
CA HIS A 283 8.20 14.32 32.27
C HIS A 283 6.89 13.55 32.09
N PRO A 284 5.73 14.05 32.51
CA PRO A 284 4.45 13.40 32.26
C PRO A 284 4.15 13.28 30.76
N GLY A 285 3.64 12.13 30.34
CA GLY A 285 3.14 11.96 28.97
C GLY A 285 1.83 12.70 28.72
N THR A 286 1.55 13.07 27.49
CA THR A 286 0.38 13.90 27.12
C THR A 286 -0.78 13.08 26.50
N GLY A 287 -0.58 11.81 26.18
CA GLY A 287 -1.50 10.99 25.39
C GLY A 287 -2.52 10.16 26.17
N GLN A 288 -2.69 10.32 27.48
CA GLN A 288 -3.54 9.46 28.30
C GLN A 288 -4.99 9.40 27.77
N GLN A 289 -5.60 10.55 27.47
CA GLN A 289 -6.97 10.61 26.96
C GLN A 289 -7.07 10.00 25.55
N ALA A 290 -6.16 10.35 24.66
CA ALA A 290 -6.12 9.80 23.30
C ALA A 290 -5.97 8.26 23.30
N ALA A 291 -5.12 7.73 24.18
CA ALA A 291 -4.96 6.28 24.35
C ALA A 291 -6.25 5.62 24.88
N THR A 292 -6.94 6.24 25.82
CA THR A 292 -8.21 5.73 26.36
C THR A 292 -9.28 5.69 25.30
N ASP A 293 -9.46 6.77 24.55
CA ASP A 293 -10.50 6.87 23.51
C ASP A 293 -10.21 5.91 22.35
N TRP A 294 -8.98 5.85 21.88
CA TRP A 294 -8.56 4.96 20.80
C TRP A 294 -8.75 3.49 21.17
N LEU A 295 -8.33 3.08 22.39
CA LEU A 295 -8.46 1.69 22.86
C LEU A 295 -9.93 1.29 23.02
N ALA A 296 -10.79 2.18 23.48
CA ALA A 296 -12.23 1.92 23.59
C ALA A 296 -12.87 1.69 22.22
N ARG A 297 -12.52 2.51 21.21
CA ARG A 297 -12.98 2.35 19.84
C ARG A 297 -12.49 1.03 19.22
N LEU A 298 -11.20 0.71 19.37
CA LEU A 298 -10.63 -0.55 18.89
C LEU A 298 -11.32 -1.75 19.53
N THR A 299 -11.56 -1.71 20.85
CA THR A 299 -12.29 -2.77 21.57
C THR A 299 -13.69 -2.98 20.98
N THR A 300 -14.40 -1.90 20.67
CA THR A 300 -15.74 -1.99 20.03
C THR A 300 -15.68 -2.64 18.66
N LEU A 301 -14.69 -2.31 17.85
CA LEU A 301 -14.47 -2.94 16.53
C LEU A 301 -14.11 -4.42 16.68
N ALA A 302 -13.18 -4.75 17.57
CA ALA A 302 -12.67 -6.11 17.77
C ALA A 302 -13.76 -7.12 18.16
N GLN A 303 -14.86 -6.67 18.76
CA GLN A 303 -15.99 -7.54 19.13
C GLN A 303 -16.84 -8.00 17.94
N ARG A 304 -16.75 -7.34 16.80
CA ARG A 304 -17.55 -7.64 15.59
C ARG A 304 -16.73 -8.04 14.38
N MET A 305 -15.41 -8.03 14.48
CA MET A 305 -14.49 -8.29 13.37
C MET A 305 -13.51 -9.40 13.72
N CYS A 306 -12.91 -9.97 12.69
CA CYS A 306 -11.73 -10.80 12.81
C CYS A 306 -10.56 -10.00 13.42
N VAL A 307 -9.87 -10.57 14.40
CA VAL A 307 -8.63 -10.02 14.97
C VAL A 307 -7.55 -11.07 14.97
N ALA A 308 -6.40 -10.76 14.38
CA ALA A 308 -5.21 -11.60 14.37
C ALA A 308 -4.04 -10.84 15.02
N PRO A 309 -3.31 -11.46 15.97
CA PRO A 309 -2.09 -10.85 16.48
C PRO A 309 -1.00 -10.90 15.42
N THR A 310 -0.19 -9.86 15.33
CA THR A 310 1.11 -9.94 14.66
C THR A 310 2.13 -10.62 15.57
N VAL A 311 3.33 -10.90 15.06
CA VAL A 311 4.47 -11.23 15.92
C VAL A 311 4.68 -10.10 16.92
N TYR A 312 4.89 -10.42 18.21
CA TYR A 312 5.03 -9.42 19.28
C TYR A 312 6.15 -8.43 18.95
N ALA A 313 5.84 -7.14 19.08
CA ALA A 313 6.74 -6.03 18.76
C ALA A 313 7.32 -6.10 17.33
N GLN A 314 6.61 -6.76 16.41
CA GLN A 314 7.05 -7.00 15.03
C GLN A 314 8.48 -7.59 14.95
N ALA A 315 8.82 -8.47 15.91
CA ALA A 315 10.16 -9.04 16.00
C ALA A 315 10.52 -9.79 14.71
N ASP A 316 11.70 -9.51 14.18
CA ASP A 316 12.26 -10.18 13.01
C ASP A 316 12.55 -11.66 13.34
N LEU A 317 11.83 -12.58 12.69
CA LEU A 317 11.93 -14.02 12.92
C LEU A 317 13.32 -14.57 12.52
N ASP A 318 13.97 -13.98 11.53
CA ASP A 318 15.33 -14.36 11.13
C ASP A 318 16.35 -13.95 12.19
N ALA A 319 16.17 -12.79 12.79
CA ALA A 319 16.98 -12.34 13.91
C ALA A 319 16.77 -13.23 15.15
N LEU A 320 15.52 -13.54 15.48
CA LEU A 320 15.19 -14.48 16.57
C LEU A 320 15.83 -15.86 16.35
N ARG A 321 15.80 -16.35 15.11
CA ARG A 321 16.47 -17.60 14.74
C ARG A 321 17.96 -17.55 14.97
N ARG A 322 18.62 -16.43 14.64
CA ARG A 322 20.07 -16.22 14.89
C ARG A 322 20.41 -16.13 16.37
N VAL A 323 19.53 -15.50 17.18
CA VAL A 323 19.68 -15.46 18.64
C VAL A 323 19.60 -16.86 19.23
N GLY A 324 18.71 -17.72 18.71
CA GLY A 324 18.62 -19.12 19.10
C GLY A 324 18.03 -19.37 20.47
N ASP A 325 17.29 -18.41 21.05
CA ASP A 325 16.58 -18.58 22.32
C ASP A 325 15.14 -19.06 22.08
N PRO A 326 14.78 -20.31 22.48
CA PRO A 326 13.45 -20.86 22.29
C PRO A 326 12.38 -20.14 23.09
N GLY A 327 12.72 -19.58 24.27
CA GLY A 327 11.80 -18.85 25.12
C GLY A 327 11.38 -17.54 24.47
N LEU A 328 12.32 -16.76 23.96
CA LEU A 328 12.06 -15.52 23.21
C LEU A 328 11.24 -15.83 21.94
N SER A 329 11.59 -16.87 21.20
CA SER A 329 10.87 -17.28 20.00
C SER A 329 9.42 -17.63 20.29
N THR A 330 9.17 -18.40 21.37
CA THR A 330 7.83 -18.74 21.82
C THR A 330 7.04 -17.50 22.23
N ILE A 331 7.61 -16.63 23.07
CA ILE A 331 6.94 -15.39 23.49
C ILE A 331 6.56 -14.56 22.27
N ALA A 332 7.49 -14.33 21.36
CA ALA A 332 7.25 -13.49 20.19
C ALA A 332 6.11 -14.00 19.29
N THR A 333 5.95 -15.30 19.17
CA THR A 333 5.03 -15.89 18.17
C THR A 333 3.73 -16.44 18.74
N THR A 334 3.67 -16.81 20.02
CA THR A 334 2.49 -17.49 20.59
C THR A 334 1.71 -16.69 21.61
N THR A 335 2.34 -15.76 22.37
CA THR A 335 1.65 -15.06 23.45
C THR A 335 0.75 -13.92 22.99
N GLY A 336 0.90 -13.48 21.73
CA GLY A 336 0.17 -12.34 21.17
C GLY A 336 -1.35 -12.50 21.29
N ALA A 337 -1.88 -13.66 20.96
CA ALA A 337 -3.33 -13.92 21.00
C ALA A 337 -3.91 -13.75 22.42
N ASP A 338 -3.21 -14.22 23.46
CA ASP A 338 -3.68 -14.11 24.84
C ASP A 338 -3.65 -12.66 25.33
N ILE A 339 -2.71 -11.87 24.85
CA ILE A 339 -2.64 -10.42 25.14
C ILE A 339 -3.82 -9.70 24.49
N VAL A 340 -4.07 -9.98 23.21
CA VAL A 340 -5.19 -9.40 22.46
C VAL A 340 -6.52 -9.76 23.12
N ASP A 341 -6.75 -11.03 23.43
CA ASP A 341 -7.97 -11.49 24.08
C ASP A 341 -8.21 -10.76 25.41
N ARG A 342 -7.17 -10.62 26.22
CA ARG A 342 -7.27 -9.98 27.53
C ARG A 342 -7.57 -8.49 27.44
N LEU A 343 -6.91 -7.78 26.52
CA LEU A 343 -7.01 -6.32 26.44
C LEU A 343 -8.22 -5.84 25.64
N LEU A 344 -8.65 -6.61 24.62
CA LEU A 344 -9.80 -6.24 23.77
C LEU A 344 -11.08 -7.00 24.12
N GLY A 345 -11.03 -8.00 25.03
CA GLY A 345 -12.21 -8.80 25.40
C GLY A 345 -12.79 -9.60 24.24
N THR A 346 -11.94 -10.05 23.31
CA THR A 346 -12.33 -10.81 22.11
C THR A 346 -11.63 -12.16 22.07
N THR A 347 -11.85 -12.94 21.01
CA THR A 347 -11.10 -14.17 20.74
C THR A 347 -10.30 -13.98 19.46
N ALA A 348 -9.01 -13.73 19.60
CA ALA A 348 -8.10 -13.57 18.47
C ALA A 348 -7.84 -14.89 17.75
N ILE A 349 -7.53 -14.82 16.45
CA ILE A 349 -7.14 -15.97 15.64
C ILE A 349 -5.88 -16.60 16.21
N ARG A 350 -5.89 -17.93 16.25
CA ARG A 350 -4.74 -18.78 16.61
C ARG A 350 -4.36 -19.67 15.45
N GLY A 351 -3.14 -20.18 15.46
CA GLY A 351 -2.64 -21.03 14.38
C GLY A 351 -2.29 -20.28 13.08
N ALA A 352 -2.26 -18.96 13.13
CA ALA A 352 -1.74 -18.08 12.07
C ALA A 352 -0.64 -17.18 12.65
N THR A 353 0.43 -17.00 11.89
CA THR A 353 1.54 -16.09 12.22
C THR A 353 1.69 -15.06 11.12
N LEU A 354 1.34 -13.80 11.41
CA LEU A 354 1.56 -12.67 10.52
C LEU A 354 3.00 -12.19 10.68
N ILE A 355 3.81 -12.38 9.62
CA ILE A 355 5.26 -12.13 9.66
C ILE A 355 5.57 -10.62 9.67
N GLY A 356 4.60 -9.78 9.35
CA GLY A 356 4.79 -8.32 9.30
C GLY A 356 5.46 -7.87 8.01
N ASP A 357 6.33 -6.86 8.10
CA ASP A 357 7.02 -6.28 6.96
C ASP A 357 8.28 -7.09 6.61
N GLY A 358 8.08 -8.26 6.03
CA GLY A 358 9.15 -9.13 5.57
C GLY A 358 8.65 -10.32 4.77
N PRO A 359 9.51 -10.93 3.93
CA PRO A 359 9.15 -12.13 3.20
C PRO A 359 9.11 -13.35 4.12
N VAL A 360 8.41 -14.40 3.69
CA VAL A 360 8.46 -15.71 4.35
C VAL A 360 9.79 -16.38 4.00
N THR A 361 10.76 -16.29 4.90
CA THR A 361 12.11 -16.82 4.69
C THR A 361 12.29 -18.26 5.21
N ALA A 362 13.29 -18.99 4.70
CA ALA A 362 13.60 -20.31 5.19
C ALA A 362 14.01 -20.35 6.68
N PRO A 363 14.79 -19.38 7.24
CA PRO A 363 15.01 -19.30 8.68
C PRO A 363 13.73 -19.07 9.50
N ALA A 364 12.82 -18.19 9.06
CA ALA A 364 11.53 -17.96 9.70
C ALA A 364 10.68 -19.23 9.74
N VAL A 365 10.57 -19.94 8.60
CA VAL A 365 9.84 -21.22 8.52
C VAL A 365 10.41 -22.25 9.50
N ARG A 366 11.74 -22.39 9.60
CA ARG A 366 12.38 -23.32 10.56
C ARG A 366 12.08 -22.92 12.00
N LEU A 367 12.14 -21.63 12.34
CA LEU A 367 11.80 -21.15 13.67
C LEU A 367 10.32 -21.49 14.02
N LEU A 368 9.40 -21.21 13.11
CA LEU A 368 7.97 -21.51 13.32
C LEU A 368 7.72 -23.01 13.45
N SER A 369 8.42 -23.84 12.65
CA SER A 369 8.34 -25.31 12.77
C SER A 369 8.83 -25.79 14.13
N ASP A 370 9.92 -25.24 14.66
CA ASP A 370 10.45 -25.59 15.98
C ASP A 370 9.51 -25.15 17.11
N VAL A 371 8.88 -23.96 17.01
CA VAL A 371 7.96 -23.43 18.04
C VAL A 371 6.63 -24.16 18.05
N TYR A 372 6.01 -24.36 16.90
CA TYR A 372 4.65 -24.91 16.81
C TYR A 372 4.63 -26.45 16.71
N GLY A 373 5.73 -27.05 16.27
CA GLY A 373 5.84 -28.50 16.12
C GLY A 373 4.69 -29.11 15.33
N PRO A 374 4.09 -30.24 15.82
CA PRO A 374 2.99 -30.93 15.13
C PRO A 374 1.67 -30.11 15.10
N ALA A 375 1.48 -29.15 16.02
CA ALA A 375 0.28 -28.30 16.02
C ALA A 375 0.22 -27.43 14.78
N GLY A 376 1.38 -27.02 14.29
CA GLY A 376 1.53 -26.25 13.08
C GLY A 376 1.03 -24.81 13.15
N THR A 377 1.39 -24.03 12.15
CA THR A 377 0.89 -22.65 11.94
C THR A 377 0.78 -22.34 10.45
N VAL A 378 -0.08 -21.37 10.13
CA VAL A 378 -0.12 -20.74 8.80
C VAL A 378 0.69 -19.45 8.88
N ALA A 379 1.84 -19.42 8.19
CA ALA A 379 2.65 -18.21 8.06
C ALA A 379 2.01 -17.32 6.97
N ILE A 380 1.70 -16.07 7.33
CA ILE A 380 1.13 -15.08 6.42
C ILE A 380 2.15 -13.98 6.19
N GLY A 381 2.59 -13.81 4.96
CA GLY A 381 3.63 -12.85 4.60
C GLY A 381 3.80 -12.69 3.10
N ALA A 382 4.72 -11.82 2.70
CA ALA A 382 5.06 -11.66 1.29
C ALA A 382 5.70 -12.94 0.73
N ALA A 383 5.52 -13.19 -0.57
CA ALA A 383 6.24 -14.24 -1.27
C ALA A 383 7.76 -14.02 -1.08
N PRO A 384 8.53 -15.12 -0.86
CA PRO A 384 9.96 -14.99 -0.68
C PRO A 384 10.60 -14.41 -1.94
N LEU A 385 11.55 -13.50 -1.76
CA LEU A 385 12.39 -13.01 -2.86
C LEU A 385 13.16 -14.20 -3.42
N ALA A 386 13.12 -14.41 -4.74
CA ALA A 386 13.92 -15.43 -5.41
C ALA A 386 15.39 -15.04 -5.32
N GLY A 387 16.09 -15.53 -4.30
CA GLY A 387 17.55 -15.37 -4.17
C GLY A 387 18.27 -16.28 -5.17
N PRO A 388 19.39 -15.83 -5.80
CA PRO A 388 20.21 -16.71 -6.60
C PRO A 388 20.88 -17.74 -5.69
N GLY A 389 20.30 -18.93 -5.52
CA GLY A 389 20.93 -20.06 -4.85
C GLY A 389 20.12 -20.85 -3.83
N ASP A 390 18.97 -20.40 -3.39
CA ASP A 390 18.09 -21.19 -2.55
C ASP A 390 17.05 -21.93 -3.41
N ALA A 391 17.46 -23.03 -4.00
CA ALA A 391 16.53 -24.01 -4.55
C ALA A 391 15.75 -24.65 -3.40
N VAL A 392 14.66 -24.01 -2.99
CA VAL A 392 13.53 -24.71 -2.41
C VAL A 392 12.82 -25.30 -3.62
N ASP A 393 12.96 -26.61 -3.75
CA ASP A 393 12.38 -27.50 -4.75
C ASP A 393 11.59 -26.81 -5.88
N ASP A 394 11.96 -27.03 -7.15
CA ASP A 394 11.58 -26.41 -8.42
C ASP A 394 10.09 -26.02 -8.63
N THR A 395 9.44 -25.47 -7.65
CA THR A 395 8.11 -24.87 -7.83
C THR A 395 8.29 -23.36 -7.97
N PRO A 396 7.98 -22.76 -9.15
CA PRO A 396 7.97 -21.31 -9.26
C PRO A 396 7.03 -20.78 -8.18
N ALA A 397 7.55 -19.85 -7.36
CA ALA A 397 6.74 -19.08 -6.40
C ALA A 397 5.83 -18.14 -7.20
N THR A 398 4.84 -18.70 -7.90
CA THR A 398 3.68 -17.97 -8.34
C THR A 398 2.93 -17.59 -7.06
N ALA A 399 2.65 -16.31 -6.90
CA ALA A 399 1.90 -15.74 -5.78
C ALA A 399 0.42 -16.21 -5.81
N ASP A 400 0.21 -17.45 -6.14
CA ASP A 400 -1.09 -18.09 -6.17
C ASP A 400 -1.46 -18.41 -4.73
N ALA A 401 -2.54 -17.84 -4.26
CA ALA A 401 -3.03 -17.85 -2.88
C ALA A 401 -3.45 -19.24 -2.34
N VAL A 402 -2.88 -20.30 -2.86
CA VAL A 402 -2.99 -21.64 -2.25
C VAL A 402 -1.97 -21.72 -1.13
N PRO A 403 -2.39 -22.12 0.09
CA PRO A 403 -1.45 -22.35 1.17
C PRO A 403 -0.39 -23.35 0.73
N VAL A 404 0.86 -22.91 0.63
CA VAL A 404 2.00 -23.73 0.25
C VAL A 404 2.55 -24.41 1.50
N ARG A 405 2.66 -25.71 1.50
CA ARG A 405 3.27 -26.45 2.61
C ARG A 405 4.79 -26.39 2.50
N PHE A 406 5.45 -25.69 3.42
CA PHE A 406 6.91 -25.62 3.49
C PHE A 406 7.52 -26.75 4.31
N THR A 407 6.90 -27.09 5.43
CA THR A 407 7.32 -28.21 6.31
C THR A 407 6.07 -28.91 6.85
N PRO A 408 6.21 -30.09 7.50
CA PRO A 408 5.04 -30.75 8.11
C PRO A 408 4.25 -29.88 9.11
N GLY A 409 4.89 -28.87 9.72
CA GLY A 409 4.27 -28.00 10.72
C GLY A 409 4.03 -26.57 10.25
N VAL A 410 4.44 -26.19 9.03
CA VAL A 410 4.27 -24.81 8.52
C VAL A 410 3.69 -24.82 7.12
N THR A 411 2.54 -24.17 7.00
CA THR A 411 1.91 -23.84 5.72
C THR A 411 2.01 -22.32 5.55
N ALA A 412 2.26 -21.81 4.36
CA ALA A 412 2.26 -20.38 4.12
C ALA A 412 1.08 -19.96 3.25
N ALA A 413 0.43 -18.88 3.63
CA ALA A 413 -0.46 -18.11 2.80
C ALA A 413 0.29 -16.85 2.35
N LEU A 414 0.70 -16.83 1.09
CA LEU A 414 1.50 -15.75 0.55
C LEU A 414 0.60 -14.68 -0.05
N PHE A 415 0.94 -13.40 0.14
CA PHE A 415 0.32 -12.30 -0.57
C PHE A 415 1.27 -11.76 -1.65
N ASP A 416 0.67 -11.13 -2.65
CA ASP A 416 1.41 -10.53 -3.77
C ASP A 416 2.17 -9.28 -3.30
N PRO A 417 3.52 -9.23 -3.43
CA PRO A 417 4.32 -8.08 -3.01
C PRO A 417 3.98 -6.78 -3.75
N ALA A 418 3.63 -6.86 -5.04
CA ALA A 418 3.28 -5.68 -5.83
C ALA A 418 1.96 -5.05 -5.36
N VAL A 419 0.96 -5.90 -5.04
CA VAL A 419 -0.32 -5.46 -4.45
C VAL A 419 -0.09 -4.87 -3.05
N GLY A 420 0.68 -5.56 -2.21
CA GLY A 420 1.01 -5.08 -0.86
C GLY A 420 1.71 -3.72 -0.89
N ALA A 421 2.66 -3.54 -1.81
CA ALA A 421 3.38 -2.28 -1.98
C ALA A 421 2.50 -1.13 -2.52
N ALA A 422 1.55 -1.44 -3.41
CA ALA A 422 0.59 -0.43 -3.89
C ALA A 422 -0.33 0.04 -2.76
N LEU A 423 -0.79 -0.88 -1.91
CA LEU A 423 -1.58 -0.55 -0.71
C LEU A 423 -0.77 0.26 0.31
N GLY A 424 0.49 -0.10 0.57
CA GLY A 424 1.41 0.65 1.44
C GLY A 424 1.75 2.04 0.91
N GLY A 425 1.69 2.23 -0.41
CA GLY A 425 1.87 3.53 -1.06
C GLY A 425 0.67 4.47 -0.97
N ALA A 426 -0.52 3.94 -0.64
CA ALA A 426 -1.71 4.77 -0.50
C ALA A 426 -1.67 5.62 0.78
N GLY A 427 -2.41 6.72 0.79
CA GLY A 427 -2.54 7.57 1.97
C GLY A 427 -1.53 8.70 2.06
N THR A 428 -1.51 9.36 3.23
CA THR A 428 -0.72 10.59 3.46
C THR A 428 0.76 10.31 3.76
N ASN A 429 1.07 9.15 4.29
CA ASN A 429 2.43 8.71 4.62
C ASN A 429 2.75 7.44 3.82
N PRO A 430 3.09 7.58 2.53
CA PRO A 430 3.38 6.44 1.68
C PRO A 430 4.69 5.76 2.11
N GLU A 431 4.66 4.44 2.21
CA GLU A 431 5.81 3.62 2.58
C GLU A 431 6.06 2.53 1.51
N THR A 432 7.34 2.28 1.22
CA THR A 432 7.76 1.13 0.42
C THR A 432 8.09 -0.01 1.40
N PRO A 433 7.38 -1.15 1.32
CA PRO A 433 7.66 -2.30 2.18
C PRO A 433 9.06 -2.86 1.97
N THR A 434 9.68 -3.39 3.02
CA THR A 434 11.05 -3.94 2.97
C THR A 434 11.16 -5.24 2.18
N TYR A 435 10.05 -5.93 1.96
CA TYR A 435 10.00 -7.15 1.14
C TYR A 435 9.97 -6.88 -0.38
N LEU A 436 9.83 -5.61 -0.80
CA LEU A 436 9.72 -5.27 -2.21
C LEU A 436 11.08 -5.33 -2.90
N GLU A 437 11.13 -5.98 -4.06
CA GLU A 437 12.33 -5.95 -4.90
C GLU A 437 12.62 -4.53 -5.41
N PRO A 438 13.89 -4.11 -5.45
CA PRO A 438 14.25 -2.78 -5.92
C PRO A 438 13.76 -2.45 -7.34
N SER A 439 13.59 -3.46 -8.19
CA SER A 439 13.04 -3.30 -9.55
C SER A 439 11.55 -2.92 -9.57
N LEU A 440 10.83 -3.15 -8.47
CA LEU A 440 9.42 -2.82 -8.29
C LEU A 440 9.22 -1.53 -7.48
N ASP A 441 10.29 -0.91 -6.99
CA ASP A 441 10.19 0.36 -6.26
C ASP A 441 9.89 1.52 -7.20
N ILE A 442 8.97 2.39 -6.79
CA ILE A 442 8.61 3.62 -7.48
C ILE A 442 8.70 4.80 -6.52
N PRO A 443 9.03 6.01 -7.00
CA PRO A 443 9.28 7.17 -6.14
C PRO A 443 7.97 7.77 -5.57
N LEU A 444 7.36 7.12 -4.58
CA LEU A 444 6.06 7.45 -4.00
C LEU A 444 5.91 8.91 -3.54
N LYS A 445 7.00 9.54 -3.08
CA LYS A 445 6.96 10.91 -2.55
C LYS A 445 6.75 11.98 -3.62
N GLN A 446 7.00 11.65 -4.88
CA GLN A 446 6.85 12.56 -6.01
C GLN A 446 5.45 12.46 -6.62
N ASP A 447 4.76 11.35 -6.41
CA ASP A 447 3.40 11.12 -6.89
C ASP A 447 2.34 11.78 -6.02
N SER A 448 1.23 12.18 -6.65
CA SER A 448 0.06 12.68 -5.94
C SER A 448 -0.62 11.56 -5.13
N ALA A 449 -1.30 11.95 -4.04
CA ALA A 449 -2.07 11.01 -3.25
C ALA A 449 -3.18 10.32 -4.07
N VAL A 450 -3.71 11.02 -5.10
CA VAL A 450 -4.73 10.47 -6.00
C VAL A 450 -4.14 9.43 -6.95
N ALA A 451 -2.96 9.67 -7.53
CA ALA A 451 -2.28 8.68 -8.37
C ALA A 451 -1.98 7.40 -7.56
N ARG A 452 -1.40 7.52 -6.37
CA ARG A 452 -1.13 6.38 -5.48
C ARG A 452 -2.39 5.63 -5.06
N ARG A 453 -3.51 6.35 -4.85
CA ARG A 453 -4.81 5.71 -4.57
C ARG A 453 -5.30 4.91 -5.78
N GLN A 454 -5.15 5.43 -6.99
CA GLN A 454 -5.49 4.72 -8.22
C GLN A 454 -4.62 3.46 -8.40
N ASP A 455 -3.33 3.53 -8.08
CA ASP A 455 -2.44 2.37 -8.10
C ASP A 455 -2.89 1.29 -7.12
N ALA A 456 -3.29 1.68 -5.91
CA ALA A 456 -3.82 0.76 -4.92
C ALA A 456 -5.15 0.11 -5.36
N LEU A 457 -6.06 0.89 -5.95
CA LEU A 457 -7.33 0.38 -6.51
C LEU A 457 -7.07 -0.58 -7.68
N GLY A 458 -6.20 -0.19 -8.62
CA GLY A 458 -5.83 -1.02 -9.75
C GLY A 458 -5.20 -2.35 -9.30
N ALA A 459 -4.25 -2.29 -8.37
CA ALA A 459 -3.57 -3.48 -7.85
C ALA A 459 -4.53 -4.41 -7.10
N LEU A 460 -5.42 -3.87 -6.25
CA LEU A 460 -6.40 -4.64 -5.50
C LEU A 460 -7.40 -5.36 -6.43
N LEU A 461 -7.89 -4.64 -7.46
CA LEU A 461 -8.91 -5.15 -8.36
C LEU A 461 -8.35 -6.04 -9.47
N TRP A 462 -7.06 -5.93 -9.78
CA TRP A 462 -6.41 -6.69 -10.86
C TRP A 462 -6.62 -8.20 -10.72
N ARG A 463 -6.49 -8.72 -9.51
CA ARG A 463 -6.65 -10.15 -9.24
C ARG A 463 -8.06 -10.67 -9.54
N SER A 464 -9.08 -9.87 -9.26
CA SER A 464 -10.47 -10.24 -9.56
C SER A 464 -10.79 -10.29 -11.04
N LEU A 465 -10.00 -9.58 -11.86
CA LEU A 465 -10.10 -9.56 -13.33
C LEU A 465 -9.28 -10.68 -14.00
N HIS A 466 -8.42 -11.37 -13.23
CA HIS A 466 -7.56 -12.45 -13.71
C HIS A 466 -7.75 -13.73 -12.88
N PRO A 467 -8.98 -14.30 -12.82
CA PRO A 467 -9.26 -15.49 -12.01
C PRO A 467 -8.50 -16.73 -12.50
N ASP A 468 -8.02 -16.74 -13.76
CA ASP A 468 -7.21 -17.82 -14.34
C ASP A 468 -5.81 -17.90 -13.73
N LEU A 469 -5.32 -16.81 -13.16
CA LEU A 469 -4.03 -16.76 -12.46
C LEU A 469 -4.14 -17.23 -11.00
N ALA A 470 -5.34 -17.47 -10.51
CA ALA A 470 -5.57 -18.16 -9.24
C ALA A 470 -5.44 -19.67 -9.47
N PRO A 471 -4.88 -20.44 -8.54
CA PRO A 471 -4.72 -21.89 -8.65
C PRO A 471 -6.03 -22.61 -8.64
#